data_66bfc9438f9b4bfd56f404512ddeef53
#
_entry.id   66bfc9438f9b4bfd56f404512ddeef53
#
_cell.length_a   1.000
_cell.length_b   1.000
_cell.length_c   1.000
_cell.angle_alpha   90.00
_cell.angle_beta   90.00
_cell.angle_gamma   90.00
#
_symmetry.space_group_name_H-M   'P 1'
#
loop_
_entity.id
_entity.type
_entity.pdbx_description
1 polymer ?
#
loop_
_entity_poly.entity_id
_entity_poly.type
_entity_poly.pdbx_seq_one_letter_code
_entity_poly.pdbx_strand_id
1 'polypeptide(L)'
;MPARKLYFEAIRVGDELPALAKAPVDRVQLSRYAGASGDFNPVHVDELYAKSVGMPSVYAPGMLVMGMLGQLISDWARGGQMRRYNVRFIKMVWPGDTVVCKGRVSDRYGSGGRYFVEIDLWAENQKGELVMKGSSQIQLFYSLEDENRQRSGQSPIVVEVPRESLSSASAAAPASTPSGAAPAEEGDEADERREGVTSKKTVPREKPAAKTATLPSAKKAKK
;
A
#
# COMPACT_ATOMS: atom_id res chain seq x y z
N MET A 1 7.16 14.53 21.43
CA MET A 1 8.43 13.90 21.83
C MET A 1 9.11 13.39 20.57
N PRO A 2 10.44 13.51 20.40
CA PRO A 2 11.11 12.88 19.27
C PRO A 2 10.85 11.37 19.35
N ALA A 3 10.42 10.76 18.24
CA ALA A 3 10.14 9.35 18.20
C ALA A 3 11.43 8.57 18.52
N ARG A 4 11.34 7.68 19.50
CA ARG A 4 12.45 6.84 19.95
C ARG A 4 12.89 5.92 18.80
N LYS A 5 14.20 5.79 18.61
CA LYS A 5 14.75 4.83 17.65
C LYS A 5 14.34 3.41 18.04
N LEU A 6 13.98 2.62 17.05
CA LEU A 6 13.50 1.26 17.24
C LEU A 6 14.64 0.26 16.97
N TYR A 7 14.74 -0.77 17.81
CA TYR A 7 15.69 -1.88 17.69
C TYR A 7 14.95 -3.21 17.62
N PHE A 8 15.56 -4.19 16.97
CA PHE A 8 14.97 -5.51 16.74
C PHE A 8 14.54 -6.22 18.04
N GLU A 9 15.34 -6.13 19.10
CA GLU A 9 15.07 -6.78 20.39
C GLU A 9 13.74 -6.36 21.04
N ALA A 10 13.26 -5.15 20.72
CA ALA A 10 12.03 -4.59 21.27
C ALA A 10 10.77 -4.97 20.48
N ILE A 11 10.90 -5.56 19.28
CA ILE A 11 9.78 -5.84 18.38
C ILE A 11 9.25 -7.25 18.60
N ARG A 12 7.93 -7.40 18.52
CA ARG A 12 7.24 -8.70 18.60
C ARG A 12 6.36 -8.90 17.37
N VAL A 13 6.16 -10.14 16.98
CA VAL A 13 5.14 -10.50 15.97
C VAL A 13 3.77 -10.12 16.52
N GLY A 14 2.97 -9.46 15.69
CA GLY A 14 1.67 -8.93 16.06
C GLY A 14 1.68 -7.47 16.51
N ASP A 15 2.85 -6.86 16.76
CA ASP A 15 2.93 -5.44 17.09
C ASP A 15 2.28 -4.59 16.00
N GLU A 16 1.38 -3.69 16.39
CA GLU A 16 0.74 -2.74 15.49
C GLU A 16 1.55 -1.44 15.42
N LEU A 17 1.69 -0.94 14.20
CA LEU A 17 2.30 0.37 13.98
C LEU A 17 1.29 1.47 14.36
N PRO A 18 1.72 2.56 15.02
CA PRO A 18 0.85 3.71 15.27
C PRO A 18 0.24 4.21 13.96
N ALA A 19 -1.09 4.19 13.85
CA ALA A 19 -1.78 4.57 12.62
C ALA A 19 -1.43 6.01 12.21
N LEU A 20 -1.15 6.22 10.92
CA LEU A 20 -0.86 7.53 10.34
C LEU A 20 -2.08 8.02 9.57
N ALA A 21 -2.84 8.94 10.16
CA ALA A 21 -3.93 9.62 9.47
C ALA A 21 -3.39 10.82 8.69
N LYS A 22 -3.74 10.91 7.41
CA LYS A 22 -3.38 12.03 6.52
C LYS A 22 -4.51 13.04 6.48
N ALA A 23 -4.18 14.32 6.26
CA ALA A 23 -5.18 15.33 5.92
C ALA A 23 -5.92 14.92 4.63
N PRO A 24 -7.16 15.42 4.43
CA PRO A 24 -7.89 15.17 3.19
C PRO A 24 -7.04 15.52 1.96
N VAL A 25 -7.03 14.63 0.98
CA VAL A 25 -6.32 14.86 -0.29
C VAL A 25 -6.97 16.05 -1.00
N ASP A 26 -6.18 17.02 -1.40
CA ASP A 26 -6.65 18.19 -2.13
C ASP A 26 -5.97 18.33 -3.51
N ARG A 27 -6.53 19.15 -4.38
CA ARG A 27 -6.02 19.35 -5.75
C ARG A 27 -4.65 20.01 -5.78
N VAL A 28 -4.31 20.83 -4.77
CA VAL A 28 -3.00 21.46 -4.65
C VAL A 28 -1.95 20.41 -4.35
N GLN A 29 -2.26 19.44 -3.47
CA GLN A 29 -1.40 18.32 -3.20
C GLN A 29 -1.16 17.47 -4.47
N LEU A 30 -2.22 17.20 -5.26
CA LEU A 30 -2.09 16.46 -6.51
C LEU A 30 -1.16 17.17 -7.49
N SER A 31 -1.35 18.49 -7.68
CA SER A 31 -0.50 19.31 -8.55
C SER A 31 0.96 19.37 -8.08
N ARG A 32 1.19 19.53 -6.77
CA ARG A 32 2.54 19.49 -6.17
C ARG A 32 3.21 18.15 -6.40
N TYR A 33 2.45 17.06 -6.22
CA TYR A 33 2.98 15.72 -6.43
C TYR A 33 3.31 15.47 -7.90
N ALA A 34 2.46 15.89 -8.84
CA ALA A 34 2.72 15.81 -10.27
C ALA A 34 4.04 16.53 -10.64
N GLY A 35 4.26 17.74 -10.12
CA GLY A 35 5.50 18.49 -10.33
C GLY A 35 6.72 17.82 -9.71
N ALA A 36 6.60 17.23 -8.52
CA ALA A 36 7.71 16.58 -7.82
C ALA A 36 8.08 15.21 -8.41
N SER A 37 7.08 14.46 -8.88
CA SER A 37 7.26 13.10 -9.40
C SER A 37 7.51 13.05 -10.91
N GLY A 38 7.18 14.12 -11.64
CA GLY A 38 7.15 14.13 -13.10
C GLY A 38 5.95 13.38 -13.71
N ASP A 39 4.98 12.97 -12.89
CA ASP A 39 3.75 12.32 -13.36
C ASP A 39 2.71 13.37 -13.71
N PHE A 40 2.77 13.84 -14.97
CA PHE A 40 1.85 14.83 -15.51
C PHE A 40 0.67 14.19 -16.27
N ASN A 41 0.31 12.95 -15.94
CA ASN A 41 -0.88 12.35 -16.55
C ASN A 41 -2.11 13.23 -16.27
N PRO A 42 -2.82 13.70 -17.32
CA PRO A 42 -3.93 14.64 -17.16
C PRO A 42 -5.05 14.15 -16.23
N VAL A 43 -5.24 12.85 -16.06
CA VAL A 43 -6.26 12.28 -15.14
C VAL A 43 -6.05 12.69 -13.68
N HIS A 44 -4.86 13.18 -13.31
CA HIS A 44 -4.53 13.60 -11.96
C HIS A 44 -4.67 15.10 -11.73
N VAL A 45 -4.68 15.91 -12.80
CA VAL A 45 -4.59 17.39 -12.69
C VAL A 45 -5.62 18.14 -13.53
N ASP A 46 -6.18 17.53 -14.59
CA ASP A 46 -7.15 18.15 -15.49
C ASP A 46 -8.53 17.50 -15.34
N GLU A 47 -9.46 18.28 -14.76
CA GLU A 47 -10.85 17.83 -14.51
C GLU A 47 -11.62 17.55 -15.81
N LEU A 48 -11.41 18.36 -16.84
CA LEU A 48 -12.10 18.19 -18.12
C LEU A 48 -11.62 16.91 -18.81
N TYR A 49 -10.31 16.69 -18.80
CA TYR A 49 -9.75 15.47 -19.32
C TYR A 49 -10.22 14.23 -18.54
N ALA A 50 -10.16 14.26 -17.21
CA ALA A 50 -10.61 13.14 -16.38
C ALA A 50 -12.06 12.75 -16.70
N LYS A 51 -12.95 13.74 -16.83
CA LYS A 51 -14.35 13.51 -17.22
C LYS A 51 -14.50 12.98 -18.64
N SER A 52 -13.69 13.45 -19.58
CA SER A 52 -13.74 12.98 -20.97
C SER A 52 -13.36 11.51 -21.14
N VAL A 53 -12.58 10.96 -20.20
CA VAL A 53 -12.19 9.53 -20.17
C VAL A 53 -13.06 8.71 -19.18
N GLY A 54 -14.20 9.27 -18.75
CA GLY A 54 -15.19 8.56 -17.94
C GLY A 54 -14.93 8.55 -16.43
N MET A 55 -13.96 9.35 -15.92
CA MET A 55 -13.75 9.50 -14.49
C MET A 55 -14.67 10.60 -13.92
N PRO A 56 -15.20 10.44 -12.71
CA PRO A 56 -16.05 11.48 -12.10
C PRO A 56 -15.27 12.75 -11.75
N SER A 57 -13.97 12.65 -11.51
CA SER A 57 -13.06 13.75 -11.16
C SER A 57 -11.62 13.34 -11.40
N VAL A 58 -10.67 14.23 -11.17
CA VAL A 58 -9.26 13.86 -10.99
C VAL A 58 -9.11 12.99 -9.75
N TYR A 59 -8.09 12.11 -9.73
CA TYR A 59 -7.80 11.23 -8.58
C TYR A 59 -6.32 11.22 -8.25
N ALA A 60 -5.98 10.81 -7.03
CA ALA A 60 -4.61 10.79 -6.56
C ALA A 60 -3.77 9.76 -7.33
N PRO A 61 -2.55 10.13 -7.77
CA PRO A 61 -1.58 9.14 -8.24
C PRO A 61 -1.38 8.04 -7.19
N GLY A 62 -1.38 6.78 -7.63
CA GLY A 62 -1.20 5.65 -6.70
C GLY A 62 0.09 5.75 -5.90
N MET A 63 1.16 6.25 -6.54
CA MET A 63 2.46 6.43 -5.90
C MET A 63 2.45 7.50 -4.78
N LEU A 64 1.55 8.49 -4.83
CA LEU A 64 1.35 9.42 -3.71
C LEU A 64 0.84 8.68 -2.47
N VAL A 65 -0.16 7.81 -2.64
CA VAL A 65 -0.70 6.99 -1.54
C VAL A 65 0.33 5.97 -1.03
N MET A 66 1.11 5.38 -1.95
CA MET A 66 2.25 4.53 -1.59
C MET A 66 3.28 5.29 -0.75
N GLY A 67 3.56 6.55 -1.08
CA GLY A 67 4.44 7.43 -0.31
C GLY A 67 3.90 7.70 1.11
N MET A 68 2.59 7.89 1.27
CA MET A 68 1.96 8.05 2.60
C MET A 68 2.14 6.80 3.46
N LEU A 69 1.95 5.62 2.87
CA LEU A 69 2.16 4.34 3.55
C LEU A 69 3.65 4.10 3.86
N GLY A 70 4.56 4.51 2.95
CA GLY A 70 6.01 4.51 3.17
C GLY A 70 6.44 5.43 4.32
N GLN A 71 5.76 6.56 4.50
CA GLN A 71 6.00 7.46 5.64
C GLN A 71 5.69 6.77 6.97
N LEU A 72 4.58 6.02 7.07
CA LEU A 72 4.27 5.23 8.26
C LEU A 72 5.45 4.34 8.67
N ILE A 73 6.04 3.63 7.68
CA ILE A 73 7.18 2.74 7.93
C ILE A 73 8.39 3.54 8.40
N SER A 74 8.73 4.63 7.70
CA SER A 74 9.91 5.45 8.00
C SER A 74 9.81 6.12 9.38
N ASP A 75 8.61 6.53 9.77
CA ASP A 75 8.35 7.14 11.07
C ASP A 75 8.42 6.11 12.21
N TRP A 76 7.96 4.89 11.96
CA TRP A 76 8.01 3.80 12.94
C TRP A 76 9.42 3.21 13.07
N ALA A 77 10.05 2.82 11.96
CA ALA A 77 11.34 2.13 11.93
C ALA A 77 12.51 3.09 11.76
N ARG A 78 12.56 4.17 12.54
CA ARG A 78 13.65 5.15 12.45
C ARG A 78 15.02 4.50 12.64
N GLY A 79 15.88 4.70 11.65
CA GLY A 79 17.22 4.10 11.58
C GLY A 79 17.28 2.70 11.01
N GLY A 80 16.13 2.10 10.68
CA GLY A 80 16.05 0.88 9.91
C GLY A 80 16.30 1.10 8.43
N GLN A 81 16.68 0.03 7.74
CA GLN A 81 16.85 0.03 6.28
C GLN A 81 15.71 -0.75 5.64
N MET A 82 14.90 -0.07 4.85
CA MET A 82 13.86 -0.72 4.04
C MET A 82 14.54 -1.54 2.94
N ARG A 83 14.35 -2.86 2.96
CA ARG A 83 14.94 -3.82 2.01
C ARG A 83 14.00 -4.16 0.89
N ARG A 84 12.71 -4.21 1.19
CA ARG A 84 11.65 -4.49 0.23
C ARG A 84 10.40 -3.70 0.62
N TYR A 85 9.69 -3.20 -0.37
CA TYR A 85 8.42 -2.53 -0.20
C TYR A 85 7.55 -2.80 -1.43
N ASN A 86 6.45 -3.50 -1.23
CA ASN A 86 5.52 -3.86 -2.28
C ASN A 86 4.12 -3.43 -1.89
N VAL A 87 3.36 -2.91 -2.86
CA VAL A 87 1.96 -2.54 -2.65
C VAL A 87 1.11 -2.98 -3.83
N ARG A 88 -0.17 -3.17 -3.54
CA ARG A 88 -1.24 -3.34 -4.52
C ARG A 88 -2.27 -2.24 -4.33
N PHE A 89 -2.52 -1.48 -5.39
CA PHE A 89 -3.59 -0.50 -5.47
C PHE A 89 -4.93 -1.22 -5.62
N ILE A 90 -5.93 -0.83 -4.82
CA ILE A 90 -7.24 -1.50 -4.77
C ILE A 90 -8.34 -0.57 -5.19
N LYS A 91 -8.38 0.65 -4.64
CA LYS A 91 -9.35 1.68 -4.99
C LYS A 91 -8.66 3.00 -5.25
N MET A 92 -9.27 3.84 -6.09
CA MET A 92 -8.84 5.21 -6.31
C MET A 92 -9.09 6.05 -5.06
N VAL A 93 -8.22 7.02 -4.84
CA VAL A 93 -8.36 8.04 -3.78
C VAL A 93 -8.71 9.35 -4.45
N TRP A 94 -9.79 9.98 -4.01
CA TRP A 94 -10.36 11.18 -4.62
C TRP A 94 -10.01 12.43 -3.80
N PRO A 95 -10.03 13.62 -4.41
CA PRO A 95 -10.01 14.86 -3.65
C PRO A 95 -11.14 14.88 -2.61
N GLY A 96 -10.77 15.21 -1.35
CA GLY A 96 -11.65 15.12 -0.20
C GLY A 96 -11.54 13.85 0.62
N ASP A 97 -10.97 12.77 0.07
CA ASP A 97 -10.73 11.55 0.83
C ASP A 97 -9.61 11.76 1.86
N THR A 98 -9.81 11.20 3.05
CA THR A 98 -8.75 11.00 4.04
C THR A 98 -8.17 9.60 3.90
N VAL A 99 -6.86 9.47 4.12
CA VAL A 99 -6.17 8.18 4.07
C VAL A 99 -5.59 7.87 5.44
N VAL A 100 -5.95 6.73 6.01
CA VAL A 100 -5.38 6.20 7.26
C VAL A 100 -4.49 5.02 6.92
N CYS A 101 -3.19 5.19 7.10
CA CYS A 101 -2.18 4.16 6.90
C CYS A 101 -2.01 3.35 8.18
N LYS A 102 -1.98 2.03 8.06
CA LYS A 102 -1.87 1.08 9.15
C LYS A 102 -0.88 -0.02 8.80
N GLY A 103 -0.32 -0.66 9.82
CA GLY A 103 0.57 -1.80 9.63
C GLY A 103 0.69 -2.65 10.87
N ARG A 104 1.10 -3.90 10.67
CA ARG A 104 1.33 -4.86 11.74
C ARG A 104 2.52 -5.74 11.41
N VAL A 105 3.36 -6.03 12.40
CA VAL A 105 4.48 -6.95 12.27
C VAL A 105 3.93 -8.37 12.01
N SER A 106 4.25 -8.92 10.85
CA SER A 106 3.81 -10.27 10.45
C SER A 106 4.86 -11.34 10.74
N ASP A 107 6.14 -11.00 10.57
CA ASP A 107 7.26 -11.91 10.82
C ASP A 107 8.45 -11.16 11.41
N ARG A 108 9.29 -11.89 12.15
CA ARG A 108 10.61 -11.44 12.57
C ARG A 108 11.61 -12.59 12.56
N TYR A 109 12.85 -12.32 12.19
CA TYR A 109 13.93 -13.31 12.21
C TYR A 109 15.30 -12.63 12.16
N GLY A 110 16.32 -13.37 12.59
CA GLY A 110 17.71 -12.89 12.56
C GLY A 110 18.68 -14.04 12.32
N SER A 111 19.67 -13.80 11.45
CA SER A 111 20.74 -14.73 11.19
C SER A 111 22.01 -14.02 10.75
N GLY A 112 23.14 -14.51 11.21
CA GLY A 112 24.46 -13.96 10.83
C GLY A 112 24.64 -12.49 11.18
N GLY A 113 24.06 -12.00 12.28
CA GLY A 113 24.13 -10.60 12.71
C GLY A 113 23.27 -9.64 11.88
N ARG A 114 22.33 -10.12 11.10
CA ARG A 114 21.33 -9.33 10.37
C ARG A 114 19.93 -9.66 10.86
N TYR A 115 19.12 -8.62 11.14
CA TYR A 115 17.83 -8.75 11.77
C TYR A 115 16.76 -8.13 10.91
N PHE A 116 15.71 -8.88 10.59
CA PHE A 116 14.66 -8.51 9.66
C PHE A 116 13.30 -8.59 10.33
N VAL A 117 12.47 -7.62 9.99
CA VAL A 117 11.06 -7.56 10.36
C VAL A 117 10.23 -7.44 9.09
N GLU A 118 9.25 -8.32 8.92
CA GLU A 118 8.25 -8.21 7.87
C GLU A 118 7.01 -7.52 8.45
N ILE A 119 6.41 -6.66 7.66
CA ILE A 119 5.26 -5.84 8.07
C ILE A 119 4.18 -5.97 7.03
N ASP A 120 2.98 -6.36 7.44
CA ASP A 120 1.77 -6.22 6.64
C ASP A 120 1.28 -4.79 6.72
N LEU A 121 0.92 -4.22 5.58
CA LEU A 121 0.58 -2.82 5.43
C LEU A 121 -0.75 -2.65 4.72
N TRP A 122 -1.54 -1.69 5.16
CA TRP A 122 -2.75 -1.30 4.44
C TRP A 122 -3.12 0.17 4.67
N ALA A 123 -3.88 0.71 3.75
CA ALA A 123 -4.44 2.04 3.85
C ALA A 123 -5.94 1.99 3.59
N GLU A 124 -6.69 2.73 4.37
CA GLU A 124 -8.15 2.83 4.30
C GLU A 124 -8.56 4.29 4.10
N ASN A 125 -9.71 4.49 3.45
CA ASN A 125 -10.31 5.83 3.38
C ASN A 125 -11.19 6.11 4.62
N GLN A 126 -11.84 7.28 4.66
CA GLN A 126 -12.73 7.70 5.75
C GLN A 126 -13.97 6.81 5.94
N LYS A 127 -14.28 5.96 4.97
CA LYS A 127 -15.40 4.99 5.04
C LYS A 127 -14.95 3.62 5.54
N GLY A 128 -13.65 3.45 5.89
CA GLY A 128 -13.07 2.16 6.21
C GLY A 128 -12.84 1.25 5.00
N GLU A 129 -12.95 1.78 3.79
CA GLU A 129 -12.70 1.00 2.58
C GLU A 129 -11.20 0.90 2.30
N LEU A 130 -10.75 -0.31 2.01
CA LEU A 130 -9.37 -0.59 1.67
C LEU A 130 -9.01 0.04 0.32
N VAL A 131 -8.05 0.98 0.33
CA VAL A 131 -7.55 1.64 -0.89
C VAL A 131 -6.21 1.07 -1.37
N MET A 132 -5.41 0.53 -0.46
CA MET A 132 -4.11 -0.07 -0.76
C MET A 132 -3.77 -1.13 0.27
N LYS A 133 -3.06 -2.18 -0.12
CA LYS A 133 -2.44 -3.15 0.78
C LYS A 133 -1.04 -3.53 0.28
N GLY A 134 -0.20 -4.00 1.17
CA GLY A 134 1.16 -4.39 0.80
C GLY A 134 1.94 -5.00 1.93
N SER A 135 3.23 -5.09 1.74
CA SER A 135 4.18 -5.56 2.74
C SER A 135 5.50 -4.83 2.62
N SER A 136 6.25 -4.79 3.70
CA SER A 136 7.60 -4.27 3.73
C SER A 136 8.50 -5.15 4.58
N GLN A 137 9.77 -5.27 4.16
CA GLN A 137 10.83 -5.87 4.94
C GLN A 137 11.79 -4.78 5.38
N ILE A 138 12.04 -4.71 6.68
CA ILE A 138 12.94 -3.75 7.30
C ILE A 138 14.09 -4.50 7.97
N GLN A 139 15.31 -4.08 7.70
CA GLN A 139 16.47 -4.51 8.46
C GLN A 139 16.77 -3.49 9.55
N LEU A 140 17.00 -3.97 10.77
CA LEU A 140 17.29 -3.18 11.95
C LEU A 140 18.61 -3.61 12.59
N PHE A 141 19.18 -2.77 13.43
CA PHE A 141 20.18 -3.21 14.40
C PHE A 141 19.49 -4.03 15.50
N TYR A 142 20.20 -5.01 16.06
CA TYR A 142 19.66 -5.81 17.16
C TYR A 142 19.28 -4.94 18.36
N SER A 143 20.26 -4.13 18.82
CA SER A 143 20.15 -3.25 19.98
C SER A 143 20.96 -1.96 19.76
N LEU A 144 20.88 -1.02 20.71
CA LEU A 144 21.75 0.17 20.71
C LEU A 144 23.25 -0.22 20.79
N GLU A 145 23.57 -1.27 21.53
CA GLU A 145 24.94 -1.76 21.64
C GLU A 145 25.44 -2.28 20.28
N ASP A 146 24.62 -3.08 19.59
CA ASP A 146 24.92 -3.60 18.25
C ASP A 146 25.18 -2.46 17.27
N GLU A 147 24.34 -1.43 17.29
CA GLU A 147 24.53 -0.24 16.45
C GLU A 147 25.87 0.45 16.74
N ASN A 148 26.20 0.67 18.01
CA ASN A 148 27.44 1.33 18.40
C ASN A 148 28.66 0.51 17.99
N ARG A 149 28.63 -0.80 18.13
CA ARG A 149 29.68 -1.73 17.68
C ARG A 149 29.88 -1.62 16.16
N GLN A 150 28.82 -1.73 15.38
CA GLN A 150 28.92 -1.67 13.92
C GLN A 150 29.38 -0.30 13.43
N ARG A 151 28.94 0.80 14.06
CA ARG A 151 29.38 2.16 13.74
C ARG A 151 30.87 2.40 14.05
N SER A 152 31.42 1.70 15.04
CA SER A 152 32.86 1.75 15.37
C SER A 152 33.70 0.73 14.59
N GLY A 153 33.11 0.06 13.58
CA GLY A 153 33.81 -0.91 12.73
C GLY A 153 34.02 -2.29 13.37
N GLN A 154 33.36 -2.55 14.49
CA GLN A 154 33.39 -3.85 15.15
C GLN A 154 32.35 -4.81 14.53
N SER A 155 32.55 -6.12 14.72
CA SER A 155 31.59 -7.14 14.27
C SER A 155 30.23 -6.96 14.94
N PRO A 156 29.12 -7.23 14.21
CA PRO A 156 27.78 -7.17 14.76
C PRO A 156 27.60 -8.16 15.92
N ILE A 157 26.63 -7.89 16.77
CA ILE A 157 26.14 -8.88 17.72
C ILE A 157 25.43 -9.95 16.91
N VAL A 158 25.76 -11.23 17.14
CA VAL A 158 25.15 -12.37 16.43
C VAL A 158 24.26 -13.11 17.40
N VAL A 159 22.95 -13.00 17.19
CA VAL A 159 21.90 -13.79 17.87
C VAL A 159 21.10 -14.47 16.78
N GLU A 160 21.07 -15.79 16.78
CA GLU A 160 20.20 -16.53 15.88
C GLU A 160 18.77 -16.49 16.40
N VAL A 161 17.88 -15.87 15.62
CA VAL A 161 16.46 -15.78 15.95
C VAL A 161 15.68 -16.54 14.88
N PRO A 162 15.07 -17.68 15.23
CA PRO A 162 14.22 -18.42 14.30
C PRO A 162 13.12 -17.52 13.74
N ARG A 163 12.62 -17.87 12.56
CA ARG A 163 11.50 -17.13 11.98
C ARG A 163 10.23 -17.33 12.81
N GLU A 164 9.74 -16.25 13.41
CA GLU A 164 8.46 -16.19 14.10
C GLU A 164 7.46 -15.50 13.18
N SER A 165 6.27 -16.10 12.96
CA SER A 165 5.23 -15.53 12.12
C SER A 165 3.85 -15.56 12.78
N LEU A 166 2.96 -14.64 12.37
CA LEU A 166 1.57 -14.58 12.86
C LEU A 166 0.82 -15.90 12.64
N SER A 167 1.09 -16.59 11.53
CA SER A 167 0.48 -17.88 11.23
C SER A 167 0.89 -18.97 12.21
N SER A 168 2.13 -18.94 12.71
CA SER A 168 2.62 -19.89 13.72
C SER A 168 2.11 -19.55 15.12
N ALA A 169 1.91 -18.28 15.42
CA ALA A 169 1.36 -17.83 16.73
C ALA A 169 -0.12 -18.18 16.89
N SER A 170 -0.90 -18.16 15.80
CA SER A 170 -2.33 -18.56 15.83
C SER A 170 -2.54 -20.06 16.02
N ALA A 171 -1.55 -20.89 15.67
CA ALA A 171 -1.61 -22.34 15.89
C ALA A 171 -1.35 -22.75 17.36
N ALA A 172 -0.86 -21.84 18.18
CA ALA A 172 -0.56 -22.07 19.60
C ALA A 172 -1.66 -21.61 20.58
N ALA A 173 -2.79 -21.06 20.08
CA ALA A 173 -3.93 -20.69 20.93
C ALA A 173 -4.82 -21.92 21.20
N PRO A 174 -5.23 -22.19 22.45
CA PRO A 174 -6.10 -23.33 22.75
C PRO A 174 -7.46 -23.15 22.09
N ALA A 175 -7.93 -24.22 21.45
CA ALA A 175 -9.25 -24.31 20.85
C ALA A 175 -10.34 -23.98 21.89
N SER A 176 -11.03 -22.86 21.72
CA SER A 176 -12.25 -22.58 22.44
C SER A 176 -13.38 -23.45 21.89
N THR A 177 -13.93 -24.27 22.73
CA THR A 177 -15.05 -25.19 22.55
C THR A 177 -16.26 -24.50 21.94
N PRO A 178 -16.92 -25.04 20.92
CA PRO A 178 -18.19 -24.52 20.45
C PRO A 178 -19.32 -25.00 21.40
N SER A 179 -19.96 -24.07 22.05
CA SER A 179 -21.21 -24.33 22.81
C SER A 179 -22.41 -23.85 22.02
N GLY A 180 -23.34 -24.77 21.80
CA GLY A 180 -24.75 -24.48 21.75
C GLY A 180 -25.41 -24.39 20.37
N ALA A 181 -26.10 -25.48 20.07
CA ALA A 181 -26.99 -25.74 18.94
C ALA A 181 -28.31 -24.94 18.96
N ALA A 182 -28.82 -24.68 17.75
CA ALA A 182 -30.18 -24.83 17.23
C ALA A 182 -31.25 -23.74 17.55
N PRO A 183 -32.39 -23.69 16.81
CA PRO A 183 -32.81 -24.55 15.70
C PRO A 183 -33.28 -23.79 14.43
N ALA A 184 -33.58 -24.58 13.43
CA ALA A 184 -34.20 -24.27 12.14
C ALA A 184 -35.66 -23.84 12.27
N GLU A 185 -36.16 -22.98 11.37
CA GLU A 185 -37.52 -22.95 10.93
C GLU A 185 -37.60 -22.95 9.40
N GLU A 186 -38.42 -23.88 8.92
CA GLU A 186 -38.81 -24.13 7.55
C GLU A 186 -39.91 -23.15 7.11
N GLY A 187 -40.06 -23.05 5.82
CA GLY A 187 -41.24 -22.51 5.18
C GLY A 187 -40.86 -21.74 3.92
N ASP A 188 -41.17 -22.07 2.81
CA ASP A 188 -41.99 -22.90 1.95
C ASP A 188 -42.30 -22.08 0.67
N GLU A 189 -42.05 -22.72 -0.45
CA GLU A 189 -42.70 -22.66 -1.77
C GLU A 189 -43.12 -21.33 -2.45
N ALA A 190 -42.74 -21.17 -3.66
CA ALA A 190 -43.45 -21.33 -4.96
C ALA A 190 -42.91 -20.34 -5.99
N ASP A 191 -42.39 -20.82 -7.04
CA ASP A 191 -42.89 -21.19 -8.37
C ASP A 191 -43.09 -20.05 -9.39
N GLU A 192 -42.61 -20.39 -10.54
CA GLU A 192 -43.00 -20.12 -11.93
C GLU A 192 -42.43 -18.91 -12.72
N ARG A 193 -41.70 -19.36 -13.70
CA ARG A 193 -41.82 -19.21 -15.17
C ARG A 193 -41.19 -18.01 -15.90
N ARG A 194 -40.23 -18.45 -16.76
CA ARG A 194 -40.12 -18.22 -18.25
C ARG A 194 -40.12 -16.77 -18.75
N GLU A 195 -39.22 -16.41 -19.56
CA GLU A 195 -38.77 -16.57 -20.95
C GLU A 195 -37.69 -15.53 -21.20
N GLY A 196 -36.53 -15.73 -21.71
CA GLY A 196 -36.17 -16.05 -23.09
C GLY A 196 -36.15 -14.84 -24.00
N VAL A 197 -34.97 -14.14 -24.17
CA VAL A 197 -34.63 -13.53 -25.47
C VAL A 197 -33.12 -13.35 -25.59
N THR A 198 -32.60 -14.05 -26.55
CA THR A 198 -31.27 -13.89 -27.15
C THR A 198 -31.19 -12.60 -27.99
N SER A 199 -30.13 -11.81 -27.87
CA SER A 199 -29.61 -11.09 -29.03
C SER A 199 -28.13 -10.71 -28.85
N LYS A 200 -27.28 -11.36 -29.63
CA LYS A 200 -25.91 -10.96 -29.93
C LYS A 200 -25.97 -9.68 -30.77
N LYS A 201 -25.20 -8.66 -30.35
CA LYS A 201 -24.77 -7.59 -31.26
C LYS A 201 -23.29 -7.32 -31.07
N THR A 202 -22.53 -7.85 -32.00
CA THR A 202 -21.11 -7.62 -32.23
C THR A 202 -20.95 -6.21 -32.81
N VAL A 203 -20.10 -5.39 -32.19
CA VAL A 203 -19.69 -4.08 -32.72
C VAL A 203 -18.25 -4.23 -33.20
N PRO A 204 -17.91 -3.77 -34.44
CA PRO A 204 -16.58 -3.90 -35.01
C PRO A 204 -15.59 -2.93 -34.36
N ARG A 205 -14.41 -3.42 -34.16
CA ARG A 205 -13.24 -2.69 -33.64
C ARG A 205 -12.59 -1.91 -34.78
N GLU A 206 -12.76 -0.60 -34.82
CA GLU A 206 -12.01 0.29 -35.70
C GLU A 206 -10.64 0.62 -35.09
N LYS A 207 -9.57 0.42 -35.89
CA LYS A 207 -8.20 0.81 -35.55
C LYS A 207 -8.02 2.29 -35.84
N PRO A 208 -7.44 3.13 -34.99
CA PRO A 208 -7.07 4.48 -35.36
C PRO A 208 -5.77 4.47 -36.18
N ALA A 209 -5.82 5.15 -37.35
CA ALA A 209 -4.71 5.38 -38.26
C ALA A 209 -3.67 6.33 -37.61
N ALA A 210 -2.40 5.93 -37.70
CA ALA A 210 -1.26 6.76 -37.33
C ALA A 210 -1.12 7.93 -38.33
N LYS A 211 -1.26 9.17 -37.85
CA LYS A 211 -0.86 10.37 -38.58
C LYS A 211 0.56 10.75 -38.14
N THR A 212 1.48 10.53 -39.06
CA THR A 212 2.87 10.99 -38.95
C THR A 212 2.88 12.52 -39.10
N ALA A 213 3.21 13.23 -38.03
CA ALA A 213 3.44 14.67 -38.06
C ALA A 213 4.93 14.92 -38.37
N THR A 214 5.19 15.50 -39.54
CA THR A 214 6.50 15.95 -40.00
C THR A 214 6.85 17.28 -39.34
N LEU A 215 7.93 17.34 -38.58
CA LEU A 215 8.50 18.54 -37.98
C LEU A 215 9.16 19.44 -39.04
N PRO A 216 8.97 20.75 -39.06
CA PRO A 216 9.67 21.64 -39.95
C PRO A 216 11.11 21.91 -39.47
N SER A 217 12.03 21.79 -40.40
CA SER A 217 13.47 22.04 -40.30
C SER A 217 13.77 23.50 -39.94
N ALA A 218 14.55 23.72 -38.87
CA ALA A 218 15.05 25.06 -38.52
C ALA A 218 16.18 25.50 -39.44
N LYS A 219 15.96 26.63 -40.14
CA LYS A 219 16.97 27.35 -40.94
C LYS A 219 18.01 27.98 -39.97
N LYS A 220 19.27 27.62 -40.20
CA LYS A 220 20.43 28.34 -39.66
C LYS A 220 20.47 29.77 -40.24
N ALA A 221 20.43 30.79 -39.40
CA ALA A 221 20.85 32.15 -39.76
C ALA A 221 22.33 32.33 -39.34
N LYS A 222 23.15 32.65 -40.36
CA LYS A 222 24.49 33.24 -40.21
C LYS A 222 24.34 34.73 -40.03
N LYS A 223 24.88 35.26 -38.96
CA LYS A 223 25.78 36.43 -38.94
C LYS A 223 26.43 36.47 -37.56
#